data_c05c69b9a1782696152c4c8ba19472e1
#
_entry.id   c05c69b9a1782696152c4c8ba19472e1
#
_cell.length_a   1.000
_cell.length_b   1.000
_cell.length_c   1.000
_cell.angle_alpha   90.00
_cell.angle_beta   90.00
_cell.angle_gamma   90.00
#
_symmetry.space_group_name_H-M   'P 1'
#
loop_
_entity.id
_entity.type
_entity.pdbx_description
1 polymer ?
#
loop_
_entity_poly.entity_id
_entity_poly.type
_entity_poly.pdbx_seq_one_letter_code
_entity_poly.pdbx_strand_id
1 'polypeptide(L)'
;MLDFSPLRDQTLTMSELAADLGPDDLRRLSDEMVDTILRSIRDCEDADVVFVPADPEADDPYAVDVAERYMSWTLGHVIVHTTASAEESAALAAELARGVDYHGRSRSEVPWRTVITVAQCRQRLEESRRMRLASLDMWPDEPDLDNTYQSFSGEPINAVARFVWGLKHDDDHLGQIAATVQQARDARRTRA
;
A
#
# COMPACT_ATOMS: atom_id res chain seq x y z
N MET A 1 2.51 -14.58 -2.26
CA MET A 1 2.85 -13.26 -1.64
C MET A 1 4.21 -13.35 -0.96
N LEU A 2 4.95 -12.24 -0.90
CA LEU A 2 6.20 -12.15 -0.13
C LEU A 2 5.89 -12.24 1.37
N ASP A 3 6.73 -12.95 2.12
CA ASP A 3 6.61 -13.02 3.58
C ASP A 3 7.38 -11.85 4.23
N PHE A 4 6.64 -10.95 4.88
CA PHE A 4 7.19 -9.80 5.58
C PHE A 4 7.46 -10.04 7.09
N SER A 5 7.24 -11.27 7.59
CA SER A 5 7.53 -11.60 8.99
C SER A 5 8.99 -11.30 9.39
N PRO A 6 10.01 -11.58 8.55
CA PRO A 6 11.40 -11.30 8.92
C PRO A 6 11.68 -9.81 9.17
N LEU A 7 10.95 -8.89 8.50
CA LEU A 7 11.08 -7.44 8.76
C LEU A 7 10.44 -7.06 10.10
N ARG A 8 9.29 -7.65 10.44
CA ARG A 8 8.61 -7.41 11.73
C ARG A 8 9.42 -7.94 12.90
N ASP A 9 10.04 -9.09 12.71
CA ASP A 9 10.89 -9.76 13.71
C ASP A 9 12.32 -9.18 13.74
N GLN A 10 12.62 -8.20 12.87
CA GLN A 10 13.94 -7.56 12.74
C GLN A 10 15.09 -8.54 12.47
N THR A 11 14.80 -9.66 11.79
CA THR A 11 15.78 -10.67 11.40
C THR A 11 16.38 -10.42 10.02
N LEU A 12 15.69 -9.63 9.18
CA LEU A 12 16.19 -9.11 7.91
C LEU A 12 15.89 -7.61 7.80
N THR A 13 16.71 -6.92 7.06
CA THR A 13 16.45 -5.55 6.58
C THR A 13 15.59 -5.60 5.31
N MET A 14 15.05 -4.46 4.88
CA MET A 14 14.29 -4.36 3.63
C MET A 14 15.15 -4.72 2.41
N SER A 15 16.40 -4.25 2.40
CA SER A 15 17.33 -4.51 1.31
C SER A 15 17.74 -5.98 1.24
N GLU A 16 17.93 -6.66 2.38
CA GLU A 16 18.18 -8.09 2.41
C GLU A 16 16.97 -8.90 1.93
N LEU A 17 15.75 -8.53 2.34
CA LEU A 17 14.52 -9.19 1.89
C LEU A 17 14.30 -9.01 0.38
N ALA A 18 14.72 -7.90 -0.18
CA ALA A 18 14.54 -7.54 -1.59
C ALA A 18 15.71 -7.98 -2.49
N ALA A 19 16.83 -8.49 -1.94
CA ALA A 19 18.10 -8.65 -2.64
C ALA A 19 18.03 -9.54 -3.90
N ASP A 20 17.21 -10.59 -3.87
CA ASP A 20 17.09 -11.56 -4.96
C ASP A 20 15.88 -11.30 -5.88
N LEU A 21 15.15 -10.21 -5.69
CA LEU A 21 13.97 -9.88 -6.47
C LEU A 21 14.34 -9.06 -7.72
N GLY A 22 13.70 -9.40 -8.83
CA GLY A 22 13.78 -8.65 -10.09
C GLY A 22 12.43 -8.04 -10.51
N PRO A 23 12.41 -7.27 -11.61
CA PRO A 23 11.19 -6.62 -12.10
C PRO A 23 10.02 -7.59 -12.33
N ASP A 24 10.27 -8.81 -12.79
CA ASP A 24 9.22 -9.82 -13.00
C ASP A 24 8.61 -10.30 -11.68
N ASP A 25 9.43 -10.43 -10.63
CA ASP A 25 8.93 -10.74 -9.29
C ASP A 25 8.08 -9.61 -8.75
N LEU A 26 8.50 -8.35 -8.93
CA LEU A 26 7.76 -7.17 -8.49
C LEU A 26 6.40 -7.06 -9.20
N ARG A 27 6.31 -7.43 -10.50
CA ARG A 27 5.05 -7.51 -11.23
C ARG A 27 4.12 -8.55 -10.61
N ARG A 28 4.62 -9.78 -10.46
CA ARG A 28 3.87 -10.88 -9.86
C ARG A 28 3.39 -10.55 -8.44
N LEU A 29 4.27 -9.99 -7.61
CA LEU A 29 3.95 -9.61 -6.23
C LEU A 29 2.89 -8.49 -6.18
N SER A 30 2.93 -7.52 -7.11
CA SER A 30 1.92 -6.47 -7.23
C SER A 30 0.55 -7.06 -7.58
N ASP A 31 0.50 -7.99 -8.54
CA ASP A 31 -0.73 -8.67 -8.92
C ASP A 31 -1.30 -9.49 -7.76
N GLU A 32 -0.47 -10.28 -7.09
CA GLU A 32 -0.86 -11.08 -5.93
C GLU A 32 -1.41 -10.22 -4.80
N MET A 33 -0.80 -9.06 -4.51
CA MET A 33 -1.24 -8.16 -3.45
C MET A 33 -2.60 -7.54 -3.78
N VAL A 34 -2.75 -6.97 -4.96
CA VAL A 34 -4.04 -6.36 -5.37
C VAL A 34 -5.14 -7.42 -5.40
N ASP A 35 -4.88 -8.62 -5.92
CA ASP A 35 -5.84 -9.73 -5.90
C ASP A 35 -6.23 -10.14 -4.48
N THR A 36 -5.30 -10.06 -3.54
CA THR A 36 -5.58 -10.37 -2.13
C THR A 36 -6.53 -9.35 -1.53
N ILE A 37 -6.30 -8.06 -1.76
CA ILE A 37 -7.19 -7.00 -1.29
C ILE A 37 -8.57 -7.10 -1.98
N LEU A 38 -8.61 -7.33 -3.29
CA LEU A 38 -9.87 -7.51 -4.04
C LEU A 38 -10.69 -8.70 -3.51
N ARG A 39 -10.02 -9.83 -3.17
CA ARG A 39 -10.69 -10.98 -2.53
C ARG A 39 -11.28 -10.63 -1.17
N SER A 40 -10.58 -9.83 -0.37
CA SER A 40 -11.04 -9.42 0.96
C SER A 40 -12.33 -8.59 0.91
N ILE A 41 -12.50 -7.79 -0.15
CA ILE A 41 -13.68 -6.92 -0.32
C ILE A 41 -14.74 -7.48 -1.28
N ARG A 42 -14.59 -8.73 -1.77
CA ARG A 42 -15.46 -9.26 -2.85
C ARG A 42 -16.94 -9.26 -2.51
N ASP A 43 -17.29 -9.55 -1.24
CA ASP A 43 -18.65 -9.69 -0.75
C ASP A 43 -19.12 -8.44 0.04
N CYS A 44 -18.40 -7.32 -0.07
CA CYS A 44 -18.79 -6.04 0.53
C CYS A 44 -19.93 -5.40 -0.27
N GLU A 45 -20.75 -4.62 0.45
CA GLU A 45 -21.77 -3.72 -0.10
C GLU A 45 -21.32 -2.27 0.08
N ASP A 46 -21.94 -1.32 -0.61
CA ASP A 46 -21.56 0.09 -0.53
C ASP A 46 -21.66 0.64 0.91
N ALA A 47 -22.63 0.15 1.70
CA ALA A 47 -22.72 0.50 3.10
C ALA A 47 -21.51 0.08 3.93
N ASP A 48 -20.80 -0.99 3.56
CA ASP A 48 -19.60 -1.46 4.23
C ASP A 48 -18.41 -0.53 3.97
N VAL A 49 -18.39 0.14 2.80
CA VAL A 49 -17.29 1.04 2.40
C VAL A 49 -17.25 2.30 3.28
N VAL A 50 -18.39 2.81 3.66
CA VAL A 50 -18.55 4.02 4.48
C VAL A 50 -18.77 3.73 5.96
N PHE A 51 -18.80 2.46 6.35
CA PHE A 51 -18.92 2.05 7.75
C PHE A 51 -17.69 2.54 8.53
N VAL A 52 -17.94 3.19 9.67
CA VAL A 52 -16.87 3.62 10.60
C VAL A 52 -16.64 2.50 11.61
N PRO A 53 -15.50 1.80 11.56
CA PRO A 53 -15.21 0.72 12.50
C PRO A 53 -14.88 1.27 13.89
N ALA A 54 -15.02 0.43 14.92
CA ALA A 54 -14.44 0.69 16.22
C ALA A 54 -12.91 0.42 16.12
N ASP A 55 -12.11 1.46 16.30
CA ASP A 55 -10.65 1.39 16.34
C ASP A 55 -10.16 2.31 17.48
N PRO A 56 -10.07 1.79 18.70
CA PRO A 56 -9.66 2.59 19.87
C PRO A 56 -8.17 2.97 19.85
N GLU A 57 -7.39 2.35 18.98
CA GLU A 57 -5.95 2.59 18.83
C GLU A 57 -5.64 3.45 17.58
N ALA A 58 -6.68 4.00 16.94
CA ALA A 58 -6.48 4.86 15.78
C ALA A 58 -5.58 6.05 16.14
N ASP A 59 -4.41 6.12 15.53
CA ASP A 59 -3.46 7.23 15.62
C ASP A 59 -2.67 7.34 14.31
N ASP A 60 -3.00 8.33 13.50
CA ASP A 60 -2.22 8.69 12.30
C ASP A 60 -1.35 9.91 12.60
N PRO A 61 -0.09 9.72 12.99
CA PRO A 61 0.82 10.84 13.28
C PRO A 61 1.16 11.67 12.03
N TYR A 62 0.80 11.20 10.85
CA TYR A 62 1.05 11.86 9.56
C TYR A 62 -0.20 12.48 8.96
N ALA A 63 -1.33 12.48 9.68
CA ALA A 63 -2.56 13.11 9.23
C ALA A 63 -2.32 14.58 8.88
N VAL A 64 -2.78 15.00 7.70
CA VAL A 64 -2.66 16.40 7.24
C VAL A 64 -3.55 17.32 8.09
N ASP A 65 -4.75 16.87 8.42
CA ASP A 65 -5.64 17.53 9.37
C ASP A 65 -5.51 16.87 10.75
N VAL A 66 -5.09 17.64 11.73
CA VAL A 66 -4.95 17.18 13.11
C VAL A 66 -6.26 16.59 13.67
N ALA A 67 -7.42 17.07 13.18
CA ALA A 67 -8.72 16.54 13.56
C ALA A 67 -8.95 15.10 13.06
N GLU A 68 -8.21 14.65 12.06
CA GLU A 68 -8.29 13.29 11.49
C GLU A 68 -7.33 12.30 12.16
N ARG A 69 -6.41 12.78 12.99
CA ARG A 69 -5.36 11.94 13.58
C ARG A 69 -5.90 10.71 14.32
N TYR A 70 -6.96 10.87 15.08
CA TYR A 70 -7.55 9.80 15.90
C TYR A 70 -8.84 9.24 15.30
N MET A 71 -9.03 9.44 14.01
CA MET A 71 -10.22 8.98 13.32
C MET A 71 -10.06 7.52 12.88
N SER A 72 -11.05 6.69 13.23
CA SER A 72 -11.14 5.33 12.68
C SER A 72 -11.35 5.39 11.17
N TRP A 73 -10.52 4.69 10.41
CA TRP A 73 -10.57 4.71 8.96
C TRP A 73 -11.65 3.77 8.41
N THR A 74 -12.50 4.30 7.54
CA THR A 74 -13.43 3.49 6.76
C THR A 74 -12.69 2.63 5.74
N LEU A 75 -13.34 1.62 5.18
CA LEU A 75 -12.75 0.80 4.12
C LEU A 75 -12.32 1.66 2.92
N GLY A 76 -13.14 2.63 2.51
CA GLY A 76 -12.78 3.56 1.43
C GLY A 76 -11.51 4.35 1.73
N HIS A 77 -11.33 4.80 2.98
CA HIS A 77 -10.12 5.51 3.41
C HIS A 77 -8.88 4.61 3.34
N VAL A 78 -8.94 3.39 3.91
CA VAL A 78 -7.81 2.45 3.88
C VAL A 78 -7.39 2.12 2.45
N ILE A 79 -8.35 1.87 1.54
CA ILE A 79 -8.05 1.57 0.12
C ILE A 79 -7.37 2.75 -0.57
N VAL A 80 -7.81 3.99 -0.32
CA VAL A 80 -7.15 5.18 -0.88
C VAL A 80 -5.72 5.30 -0.36
N HIS A 81 -5.54 5.18 0.94
CA HIS A 81 -4.25 5.31 1.60
C HIS A 81 -3.22 4.27 1.11
N THR A 82 -3.59 2.99 1.08
CA THR A 82 -2.69 1.92 0.64
C THR A 82 -2.32 2.07 -0.83
N THR A 83 -3.30 2.33 -1.70
CA THR A 83 -3.04 2.52 -3.13
C THR A 83 -2.12 3.70 -3.39
N ALA A 84 -2.35 4.85 -2.77
CA ALA A 84 -1.50 6.04 -2.94
C ALA A 84 -0.06 5.78 -2.50
N SER A 85 0.13 5.11 -1.35
CA SER A 85 1.45 4.79 -0.81
C SER A 85 2.23 3.83 -1.70
N ALA A 86 1.56 2.82 -2.24
CA ALA A 86 2.20 1.85 -3.12
C ALA A 86 2.51 2.42 -4.51
N GLU A 87 1.65 3.30 -5.05
CA GLU A 87 1.91 4.04 -6.30
C GLU A 87 3.11 4.96 -6.17
N GLU A 88 3.19 5.72 -5.08
CA GLU A 88 4.36 6.56 -4.79
C GLU A 88 5.63 5.72 -4.68
N SER A 89 5.56 4.57 -4.00
CA SER A 89 6.69 3.67 -3.87
C SER A 89 7.18 3.16 -5.22
N ALA A 90 6.25 2.78 -6.11
CA ALA A 90 6.58 2.31 -7.45
C ALA A 90 7.16 3.43 -8.33
N ALA A 91 6.64 4.65 -8.24
CA ALA A 91 7.14 5.80 -8.98
C ALA A 91 8.58 6.16 -8.55
N LEU A 92 8.82 6.29 -7.24
CA LEU A 92 10.15 6.57 -6.71
C LEU A 92 11.16 5.45 -7.02
N ALA A 93 10.71 4.19 -7.03
CA ALA A 93 11.54 3.07 -7.45
C ALA A 93 11.96 3.18 -8.92
N ALA A 94 11.03 3.58 -9.81
CA ALA A 94 11.36 3.78 -11.23
C ALA A 94 12.35 4.93 -11.44
N GLU A 95 12.29 5.98 -10.64
CA GLU A 95 13.25 7.07 -10.67
C GLU A 95 14.63 6.60 -10.20
N LEU A 96 14.69 5.89 -9.06
CA LEU A 96 15.94 5.33 -8.54
C LEU A 96 16.60 4.38 -9.56
N ALA A 97 15.82 3.48 -10.18
CA ALA A 97 16.30 2.53 -11.18
C ALA A 97 16.94 3.21 -12.40
N ARG A 98 16.61 4.47 -12.66
CA ARG A 98 17.13 5.32 -13.76
C ARG A 98 18.25 6.23 -13.33
N GLY A 99 18.77 6.10 -12.11
CA GLY A 99 19.85 6.92 -11.58
C GLY A 99 19.42 8.32 -11.12
N VAL A 100 18.11 8.54 -10.88
CA VAL A 100 17.62 9.81 -10.32
C VAL A 100 17.83 9.82 -8.81
N ASP A 101 18.40 10.88 -8.27
CA ASP A 101 18.57 11.04 -6.83
C ASP A 101 17.23 11.09 -6.13
N TYR A 102 17.16 10.47 -4.94
CA TYR A 102 15.96 10.52 -4.12
C TYR A 102 15.65 11.95 -3.66
N HIS A 103 14.49 12.46 -4.02
CA HIS A 103 14.06 13.83 -3.74
C HIS A 103 12.97 13.96 -2.67
N GLY A 104 12.70 12.88 -1.95
CA GLY A 104 11.66 12.83 -0.93
C GLY A 104 10.31 12.36 -1.47
N ARG A 105 9.34 12.26 -0.58
CA ARG A 105 7.98 11.81 -0.90
C ARG A 105 7.13 12.97 -1.40
N SER A 106 6.29 12.67 -2.39
CA SER A 106 5.21 13.54 -2.78
C SER A 106 3.89 12.89 -2.33
N ARG A 107 3.18 13.51 -1.41
CA ARG A 107 1.87 13.00 -1.00
C ARG A 107 0.81 13.49 -1.97
N SER A 108 0.28 12.57 -2.77
CA SER A 108 -0.81 12.84 -3.71
C SER A 108 -1.83 11.72 -3.60
N GLU A 109 -2.86 11.95 -2.82
CA GLU A 109 -3.96 11.00 -2.64
C GLU A 109 -5.24 11.57 -3.24
N VAL A 110 -6.07 10.69 -3.81
CA VAL A 110 -7.46 11.07 -4.11
C VAL A 110 -8.19 11.36 -2.80
N PRO A 111 -9.17 12.30 -2.77
CA PRO A 111 -9.91 12.56 -1.55
C PRO A 111 -10.68 11.32 -1.09
N TRP A 112 -10.26 10.68 -0.01
CA TRP A 112 -10.82 9.41 0.47
C TRP A 112 -12.35 9.48 0.70
N ARG A 113 -12.87 10.66 1.09
CA ARG A 113 -14.31 10.88 1.29
C ARG A 113 -15.15 10.71 0.02
N THR A 114 -14.51 10.69 -1.16
CA THR A 114 -15.19 10.48 -2.44
C THR A 114 -15.33 8.99 -2.80
N VAL A 115 -14.62 8.10 -2.10
CA VAL A 115 -14.67 6.66 -2.32
C VAL A 115 -15.68 6.04 -1.36
N ILE A 116 -16.92 5.90 -1.85
CA ILE A 116 -18.10 5.54 -1.05
C ILE A 116 -18.81 4.27 -1.53
N THR A 117 -18.32 3.65 -2.61
CA THR A 117 -18.89 2.41 -3.17
C THR A 117 -17.84 1.33 -3.36
N VAL A 118 -18.27 0.06 -3.34
CA VAL A 118 -17.38 -1.09 -3.63
C VAL A 118 -16.82 -1.02 -5.04
N ALA A 119 -17.61 -0.52 -5.99
CA ALA A 119 -17.16 -0.32 -7.37
C ALA A 119 -15.98 0.66 -7.44
N GLN A 120 -16.04 1.77 -6.70
CA GLN A 120 -14.94 2.73 -6.61
C GLN A 120 -13.69 2.13 -5.92
N CYS A 121 -13.86 1.34 -4.86
CA CYS A 121 -12.74 0.63 -4.23
C CYS A 121 -12.05 -0.30 -5.22
N ARG A 122 -12.82 -1.12 -5.96
CA ARG A 122 -12.28 -2.01 -6.99
C ARG A 122 -11.59 -1.25 -8.12
N GLN A 123 -12.20 -0.17 -8.60
CA GLN A 123 -11.61 0.69 -9.62
C GLN A 123 -10.26 1.26 -9.13
N ARG A 124 -10.20 1.77 -7.90
CA ARG A 124 -8.98 2.34 -7.32
C ARG A 124 -7.85 1.30 -7.23
N LEU A 125 -8.17 0.08 -6.80
CA LEU A 125 -7.21 -1.03 -6.73
C LEU A 125 -6.68 -1.42 -8.13
N GLU A 126 -7.55 -1.52 -9.13
CA GLU A 126 -7.13 -1.85 -10.50
C GLU A 126 -6.35 -0.69 -11.16
N GLU A 127 -6.66 0.55 -10.84
CA GLU A 127 -5.84 1.70 -11.26
C GLU A 127 -4.46 1.65 -10.64
N SER A 128 -4.37 1.38 -9.33
CA SER A 128 -3.10 1.21 -8.62
C SER A 128 -2.27 0.08 -9.23
N ARG A 129 -2.89 -1.08 -9.53
CA ARG A 129 -2.23 -2.19 -10.24
C ARG A 129 -1.58 -1.69 -11.54
N ARG A 130 -2.36 -1.02 -12.39
CA ARG A 130 -1.85 -0.50 -13.68
C ARG A 130 -0.70 0.48 -13.50
N MET A 131 -0.80 1.39 -12.52
CA MET A 131 0.25 2.39 -12.24
C MET A 131 1.54 1.73 -11.76
N ARG A 132 1.45 0.76 -10.84
CA ARG A 132 2.63 0.00 -10.36
C ARG A 132 3.30 -0.77 -11.49
N LEU A 133 2.54 -1.48 -12.32
CA LEU A 133 3.08 -2.22 -13.47
C LEU A 133 3.70 -1.28 -14.52
N ALA A 134 3.04 -0.17 -14.84
CA ALA A 134 3.57 0.84 -15.76
C ALA A 134 4.86 1.49 -15.22
N SER A 135 4.98 1.66 -13.90
CA SER A 135 6.22 2.16 -13.29
C SER A 135 7.38 1.20 -13.52
N LEU A 136 7.13 -0.12 -13.48
CA LEU A 136 8.15 -1.13 -13.80
C LEU A 136 8.53 -1.14 -15.29
N ASP A 137 7.61 -0.76 -16.19
CA ASP A 137 7.91 -0.59 -17.62
C ASP A 137 8.86 0.59 -17.90
N MET A 138 9.02 1.50 -16.94
CA MET A 138 9.94 2.64 -17.03
C MET A 138 11.36 2.28 -16.60
N TRP A 139 11.58 1.11 -16.01
CA TRP A 139 12.92 0.70 -15.61
C TRP A 139 13.78 0.39 -16.85
N PRO A 140 15.07 0.78 -16.87
CA PRO A 140 15.98 0.36 -17.92
C PRO A 140 16.25 -1.15 -17.84
N ASP A 141 16.74 -1.73 -18.94
CA ASP A 141 17.15 -3.15 -18.99
C ASP A 141 18.21 -3.48 -17.92
N GLU A 142 19.09 -2.51 -17.64
CA GLU A 142 20.08 -2.57 -16.56
C GLU A 142 19.75 -1.45 -15.54
N PRO A 143 18.94 -1.72 -14.52
CA PRO A 143 18.59 -0.72 -13.52
C PRO A 143 19.78 -0.38 -12.63
N ASP A 144 19.92 0.90 -12.30
CA ASP A 144 20.96 1.39 -11.37
C ASP A 144 20.61 1.00 -9.92
N LEU A 145 21.06 -0.19 -9.52
CA LEU A 145 20.83 -0.69 -8.16
C LEU A 145 21.85 -0.14 -7.13
N ASP A 146 22.91 0.52 -7.59
CA ASP A 146 23.87 1.22 -6.72
C ASP A 146 23.34 2.59 -6.30
N ASN A 147 22.37 3.14 -7.05
CA ASN A 147 21.67 4.36 -6.67
C ASN A 147 20.75 4.12 -5.48
N THR A 148 21.17 4.59 -4.31
CA THR A 148 20.47 4.36 -3.04
C THR A 148 20.24 5.67 -2.28
N TYR A 149 19.24 5.66 -1.39
CA TYR A 149 19.09 6.69 -0.37
C TYR A 149 19.03 6.07 1.03
N GLN A 150 19.33 6.85 2.06
CA GLN A 150 19.26 6.39 3.44
C GLN A 150 17.82 6.44 3.96
N SER A 151 17.30 5.32 4.44
CA SER A 151 16.03 5.27 5.16
C SER A 151 16.14 5.95 6.54
N PHE A 152 15.03 6.08 7.24
CA PHE A 152 15.01 6.60 8.61
C PHE A 152 15.83 5.74 9.59
N SER A 153 15.97 4.43 9.31
CA SER A 153 16.81 3.53 10.09
C SER A 153 18.30 3.57 9.72
N GLY A 154 18.67 4.37 8.70
CA GLY A 154 20.04 4.42 8.16
C GLY A 154 20.38 3.28 7.21
N GLU A 155 19.39 2.51 6.77
CA GLU A 155 19.55 1.46 5.79
C GLU A 155 19.60 2.04 4.37
N PRO A 156 20.55 1.63 3.49
CA PRO A 156 20.56 2.03 2.08
C PRO A 156 19.44 1.33 1.32
N ILE A 157 18.55 2.09 0.71
CA ILE A 157 17.38 1.62 -0.05
C ILE A 157 17.60 1.89 -1.54
N ASN A 158 17.67 0.84 -2.35
CA ASN A 158 17.70 0.91 -3.80
C ASN A 158 16.30 0.84 -4.42
N ALA A 159 16.24 0.82 -5.76
CA ALA A 159 14.98 0.75 -6.51
C ALA A 159 14.10 -0.46 -6.12
N VAL A 160 14.68 -1.66 -6.01
CA VAL A 160 13.94 -2.89 -5.68
C VAL A 160 13.36 -2.79 -4.27
N ALA A 161 14.19 -2.46 -3.29
CA ALA A 161 13.77 -2.30 -1.90
C ALA A 161 12.70 -1.19 -1.75
N ARG A 162 12.82 -0.09 -2.53
CA ARG A 162 11.83 0.98 -2.54
C ARG A 162 10.47 0.52 -3.06
N PHE A 163 10.45 -0.29 -4.11
CA PHE A 163 9.22 -0.88 -4.63
C PHE A 163 8.59 -1.83 -3.61
N VAL A 164 9.38 -2.72 -3.03
CA VAL A 164 8.95 -3.70 -2.00
C VAL A 164 8.38 -2.99 -0.77
N TRP A 165 8.88 -1.80 -0.43
CA TRP A 165 8.33 -0.99 0.67
C TRP A 165 6.85 -0.67 0.48
N GLY A 166 6.42 -0.39 -0.75
CA GLY A 166 4.99 -0.20 -1.07
C GLY A 166 4.16 -1.47 -0.83
N LEU A 167 4.70 -2.64 -1.22
CA LEU A 167 4.04 -3.93 -0.97
C LEU A 167 3.95 -4.25 0.53
N LYS A 168 5.01 -3.94 1.28
CA LYS A 168 5.00 -4.09 2.75
C LYS A 168 3.93 -3.21 3.39
N HIS A 169 3.80 -1.97 2.95
CA HIS A 169 2.79 -1.06 3.45
C HIS A 169 1.37 -1.58 3.19
N ASP A 170 1.10 -2.14 2.00
CA ASP A 170 -0.17 -2.82 1.72
C ASP A 170 -0.38 -4.00 2.68
N ASP A 171 0.65 -4.83 2.90
CA ASP A 171 0.59 -6.00 3.79
C ASP A 171 0.29 -5.60 5.24
N ASP A 172 0.86 -4.51 5.73
CA ASP A 172 0.59 -3.98 7.06
C ASP A 172 -0.89 -3.58 7.26
N HIS A 173 -1.57 -3.19 6.19
CA HIS A 173 -2.98 -2.82 6.21
C HIS A 173 -3.96 -3.98 5.92
N LEU A 174 -3.49 -5.17 5.53
CA LEU A 174 -4.40 -6.32 5.26
C LEU A 174 -5.25 -6.69 6.48
N GLY A 175 -4.64 -6.66 7.67
CA GLY A 175 -5.35 -6.92 8.93
C GLY A 175 -6.43 -5.87 9.22
N GLN A 176 -6.14 -4.60 8.99
CA GLN A 176 -7.10 -3.50 9.15
C GLN A 176 -8.25 -3.61 8.16
N ILE A 177 -7.98 -3.93 6.89
CA ILE A 177 -9.01 -4.18 5.87
C ILE A 177 -9.93 -5.32 6.31
N ALA A 178 -9.35 -6.44 6.73
CA ALA A 178 -10.12 -7.61 7.17
C ALA A 178 -10.99 -7.30 8.39
N ALA A 179 -10.45 -6.60 9.39
CA ALA A 179 -11.18 -6.22 10.60
C ALA A 179 -12.32 -5.24 10.30
N THR A 180 -12.10 -4.23 9.46
CA THR A 180 -13.11 -3.26 9.03
C THR A 180 -14.26 -3.95 8.29
N VAL A 181 -13.93 -4.84 7.33
CA VAL A 181 -14.92 -5.63 6.59
C VAL A 181 -15.72 -6.52 7.52
N GLN A 182 -15.09 -7.17 8.50
CA GLN A 182 -15.80 -8.04 9.44
C GLN A 182 -16.76 -7.25 10.32
N GLN A 183 -16.32 -6.12 10.89
CA GLN A 183 -17.18 -5.26 11.71
C GLN A 183 -18.38 -4.71 10.93
N ALA A 184 -18.16 -4.27 9.68
CA ALA A 184 -19.26 -3.79 8.83
C ALA A 184 -20.31 -4.87 8.56
N ARG A 185 -19.86 -6.11 8.23
CA ARG A 185 -20.74 -7.26 8.02
C ARG A 185 -21.55 -7.63 9.27
N ASP A 186 -20.93 -7.61 10.45
CA ASP A 186 -21.60 -7.93 11.70
C ASP A 186 -22.63 -6.86 12.06
N ALA A 187 -22.30 -5.57 11.87
CA ALA A 187 -23.25 -4.47 12.05
C ALA A 187 -24.46 -4.58 11.11
N ARG A 188 -24.25 -5.00 9.85
CA ARG A 188 -25.33 -5.23 8.89
C ARG A 188 -26.25 -6.38 9.30
N ARG A 189 -25.70 -7.52 9.76
CA ARG A 189 -26.46 -8.68 10.25
C ARG A 189 -27.34 -8.34 11.46
N THR A 190 -26.86 -7.44 12.31
CA THR A 190 -27.61 -7.04 13.51
C THR A 190 -28.79 -6.11 13.18
N ARG A 191 -28.79 -5.48 11.99
CA ARG A 191 -29.86 -4.58 11.54
C ARG A 191 -30.92 -5.27 10.68
N ALA A 192 -30.64 -6.47 10.16
CA ALA A 192 -31.55 -7.27 9.33
C ALA A 192 -32.44 -8.18 10.20
#